data_357ded02c0c88f5947909e06ea80a6cc
#
_entry.id   357ded02c0c88f5947909e06ea80a6cc
#
_cell.length_a   1.000
_cell.length_b   1.000
_cell.length_c   1.000
_cell.angle_alpha   90.00
_cell.angle_beta   90.00
_cell.angle_gamma   90.00
#
_symmetry.space_group_name_H-M   'P 1'
#
loop_
_entity.id
_entity.type
_entity.pdbx_description
1 polymer ?
#
loop_
_entity_poly.entity_id
_entity_poly.type
_entity_poly.pdbx_seq_one_letter_code
_entity_poly.pdbx_strand_id
1 'polypeptide(L)'
;MVTLIEALFLAVVQGLTEWMPVSSSGHLVITQTVLGLNPPLIFDVVLHVGTLIVVLTVFRKDIADIIKAVIKRDFETEEGKLALFIVVGSVPIAIIGFVFYDFFKSLFSNLLAVGVAIIITGSVIFFSEKRIGNRKMGILDSLLIGLAQAVTIIPGISRSGITVATGLLRKIDKTKAFRYSFLLSVPAVIGATVMESRDLVLGNMDMAPVFLGATISMIVGYVSLKLLQKIVMNEKFHLFAYYCWTVGIAIILFISFQ
;
A
#
# COMPACT_ATOMS: atom_id res chain seq x y z
N MET A 1 1.78 -22.37 14.37
CA MET A 1 2.75 -22.36 13.24
C MET A 1 1.95 -22.22 11.96
N VAL A 2 2.44 -21.44 11.00
CA VAL A 2 1.77 -21.30 9.68
C VAL A 2 2.11 -22.53 8.84
N THR A 3 1.09 -23.20 8.31
CA THR A 3 1.28 -24.31 7.37
C THR A 3 1.66 -23.79 5.97
N LEU A 4 2.19 -24.65 5.10
CA LEU A 4 2.53 -24.28 3.72
C LEU A 4 1.29 -23.82 2.93
N ILE A 5 0.12 -24.39 3.19
CA ILE A 5 -1.13 -24.01 2.51
C ILE A 5 -1.61 -22.64 2.97
N GLU A 6 -1.58 -22.37 4.27
CA GLU A 6 -1.91 -21.06 4.83
C GLU A 6 -0.96 -19.98 4.32
N ALA A 7 0.35 -20.30 4.28
CA ALA A 7 1.38 -19.41 3.74
C ALA A 7 1.12 -19.07 2.26
N LEU A 8 0.81 -20.07 1.45
CA LEU A 8 0.46 -19.88 0.05
C LEU A 8 -0.75 -18.98 -0.11
N PHE A 9 -1.81 -19.22 0.66
CA PHE A 9 -3.06 -18.47 0.57
C PHE A 9 -2.87 -17.00 0.99
N LEU A 10 -2.26 -16.76 2.15
CA LEU A 10 -1.98 -15.41 2.64
C LEU A 10 -1.03 -14.65 1.71
N ALA A 11 -0.03 -15.33 1.13
CA ALA A 11 0.89 -14.72 0.18
C ALA A 11 0.22 -14.31 -1.15
N VAL A 12 -0.74 -15.11 -1.64
CA VAL A 12 -1.55 -14.75 -2.81
C VAL A 12 -2.43 -13.54 -2.49
N VAL A 13 -3.10 -13.54 -1.33
CA VAL A 13 -3.91 -12.40 -0.88
C VAL A 13 -3.05 -11.14 -0.80
N GLN A 14 -1.90 -11.20 -0.12
CA GLN A 14 -0.98 -10.07 0.00
C GLN A 14 -0.51 -9.58 -1.37
N GLY A 15 0.01 -10.48 -2.21
CA GLY A 15 0.53 -10.11 -3.53
C GLY A 15 -0.53 -9.48 -4.44
N LEU A 16 -1.77 -10.00 -4.41
CA LEU A 16 -2.87 -9.41 -5.18
C LEU A 16 -3.26 -8.02 -4.66
N THR A 17 -3.41 -7.87 -3.36
CA THR A 17 -4.07 -6.71 -2.76
C THR A 17 -3.13 -5.58 -2.38
N GLU A 18 -1.80 -5.84 -2.24
CA GLU A 18 -0.83 -4.81 -1.85
C GLU A 18 -0.77 -3.65 -2.86
N TRP A 19 -0.74 -3.98 -4.15
CA TRP A 19 -0.68 -2.96 -5.19
C TRP A 19 -2.06 -2.57 -5.71
N MET A 20 -3.02 -3.50 -5.69
CA MET A 20 -4.40 -3.15 -6.03
C MET A 20 -4.97 -2.14 -5.02
N PRO A 21 -5.82 -1.22 -5.46
CA PRO A 21 -6.32 -0.15 -4.60
C PRO A 21 -7.48 -0.62 -3.71
N VAL A 22 -7.29 -1.74 -3.00
CA VAL A 22 -8.34 -2.45 -2.23
C VAL A 22 -7.97 -2.72 -0.77
N SER A 23 -6.77 -2.30 -0.32
CA SER A 23 -6.21 -2.51 1.02
C SER A 23 -5.77 -3.95 1.33
N SER A 24 -4.47 -4.20 1.24
CA SER A 24 -3.87 -5.50 1.63
C SER A 24 -4.04 -5.80 3.11
N SER A 25 -3.79 -4.82 3.99
CA SER A 25 -3.97 -4.96 5.43
C SER A 25 -5.41 -5.34 5.79
N GLY A 26 -6.40 -4.69 5.16
CA GLY A 26 -7.81 -5.04 5.34
C GLY A 26 -8.10 -6.49 4.92
N HIS A 27 -7.61 -6.91 3.74
CA HIS A 27 -7.84 -8.27 3.24
C HIS A 27 -7.11 -9.33 4.06
N LEU A 28 -5.90 -9.06 4.56
CA LEU A 28 -5.21 -9.97 5.48
C LEU A 28 -5.99 -10.13 6.79
N VAL A 29 -6.44 -9.04 7.41
CA VAL A 29 -7.26 -9.07 8.63
C VAL A 29 -8.54 -9.89 8.41
N ILE A 30 -9.26 -9.66 7.31
CA ILE A 30 -10.48 -10.41 6.97
C ILE A 30 -10.16 -11.90 6.82
N THR A 31 -9.14 -12.20 6.02
CA THR A 31 -8.73 -13.58 5.73
C THR A 31 -8.33 -14.32 6.99
N GLN A 32 -7.50 -13.69 7.82
CA GLN A 32 -7.05 -14.26 9.09
C GLN A 32 -8.22 -14.50 10.04
N THR A 33 -9.14 -13.52 10.16
CA THR A 33 -10.32 -13.64 11.02
C THR A 33 -11.27 -14.76 10.56
N VAL A 34 -11.62 -14.77 9.25
CA VAL A 34 -12.58 -15.76 8.70
C VAL A 34 -12.04 -17.18 8.76
N LEU A 35 -10.74 -17.36 8.55
CA LEU A 35 -10.11 -18.67 8.58
C LEU A 35 -9.56 -19.06 9.96
N GLY A 36 -9.71 -18.20 10.98
CA GLY A 36 -9.18 -18.45 12.33
C GLY A 36 -7.65 -18.54 12.37
N LEU A 37 -6.96 -17.87 11.47
CA LEU A 37 -5.50 -17.90 11.37
C LEU A 37 -4.88 -16.83 12.27
N ASN A 38 -3.79 -17.20 12.95
CA ASN A 38 -3.00 -16.29 13.77
C ASN A 38 -1.52 -16.43 13.37
N PRO A 39 -1.12 -15.91 12.18
CA PRO A 39 0.27 -15.97 11.77
C PRO A 39 1.13 -15.11 12.71
N PRO A 40 2.39 -15.50 12.95
CA PRO A 40 3.34 -14.64 13.65
C PRO A 40 3.55 -13.35 12.85
N LEU A 41 3.73 -12.21 13.54
CA LEU A 41 3.94 -10.91 12.92
C LEU A 41 5.05 -10.91 11.86
N ILE A 42 6.14 -11.65 12.11
CA ILE A 42 7.24 -11.78 11.15
C ILE A 42 6.77 -12.32 9.79
N PHE A 43 5.75 -13.17 9.76
CA PHE A 43 5.23 -13.71 8.51
C PHE A 43 4.59 -12.59 7.66
N ASP A 44 3.74 -11.75 8.26
CA ASP A 44 3.13 -10.62 7.57
C ASP A 44 4.19 -9.61 7.10
N VAL A 45 5.21 -9.32 7.94
CA VAL A 45 6.36 -8.49 7.56
C VAL A 45 7.08 -9.03 6.33
N VAL A 46 7.34 -10.34 6.28
CA VAL A 46 8.03 -10.97 5.15
C VAL A 46 7.19 -10.91 3.87
N LEU A 47 5.88 -11.04 3.95
CA LEU A 47 4.99 -10.86 2.80
C LEU A 47 5.10 -9.43 2.23
N HIS A 48 5.14 -8.41 3.10
CA HIS A 48 5.34 -7.02 2.69
C HIS A 48 6.73 -6.77 2.08
N VAL A 49 7.78 -7.40 2.62
CA VAL A 49 9.13 -7.35 2.01
C VAL A 49 9.12 -7.97 0.62
N GLY A 50 8.42 -9.09 0.42
CA GLY A 50 8.24 -9.70 -0.90
C GLY A 50 7.63 -8.72 -1.91
N THR A 51 6.57 -8.03 -1.53
CA THR A 51 5.93 -7.02 -2.39
C THR A 51 6.78 -5.74 -2.54
N LEU A 52 7.57 -5.33 -1.53
CA LEU A 52 8.52 -4.23 -1.64
C LEU A 52 9.58 -4.49 -2.72
N ILE A 53 10.11 -5.71 -2.83
CA ILE A 53 11.06 -6.08 -3.88
C ILE A 53 10.45 -5.86 -5.27
N VAL A 54 9.15 -6.05 -5.42
CA VAL A 54 8.45 -5.81 -6.70
C VAL A 54 8.54 -4.34 -7.11
N VAL A 55 8.20 -3.40 -6.24
CA VAL A 55 8.25 -1.97 -6.58
C VAL A 55 9.67 -1.53 -6.85
N LEU A 56 10.65 -1.99 -6.07
CA LEU A 56 12.06 -1.73 -6.31
C LEU A 56 12.52 -2.24 -7.68
N THR A 57 12.04 -3.41 -8.09
CA THR A 57 12.38 -4.01 -9.39
C THR A 57 11.71 -3.28 -10.56
N VAL A 58 10.42 -2.96 -10.43
CA VAL A 58 9.65 -2.31 -11.51
C VAL A 58 10.14 -0.88 -11.73
N PHE A 59 10.42 -0.14 -10.66
CA PHE A 59 10.87 1.25 -10.70
C PHE A 59 12.40 1.42 -10.56
N ARG A 60 13.19 0.33 -10.81
CA ARG A 60 14.64 0.35 -10.63
C ARG A 60 15.38 1.46 -11.39
N LYS A 61 14.90 1.80 -12.60
CA LYS A 61 15.47 2.90 -13.38
C LYS A 61 15.19 4.24 -12.75
N ASP A 62 13.92 4.49 -12.36
CA ASP A 62 13.52 5.71 -11.68
C ASP A 62 14.34 5.90 -10.38
N ILE A 63 14.45 4.85 -9.57
CA ILE A 63 15.22 4.87 -8.33
C ILE A 63 16.69 5.17 -8.58
N ALA A 64 17.30 4.51 -9.58
CA ALA A 64 18.70 4.75 -9.93
C ALA A 64 18.94 6.20 -10.40
N ASP A 65 18.03 6.75 -11.20
CA ASP A 65 18.17 8.11 -11.72
C ASP A 65 17.91 9.16 -10.62
N ILE A 66 16.98 8.91 -9.70
CA ILE A 66 16.78 9.72 -8.49
C ILE A 66 18.06 9.72 -7.64
N ILE A 67 18.64 8.54 -7.36
CA ILE A 67 19.88 8.43 -6.58
C ILE A 67 21.02 9.19 -7.25
N LYS A 68 21.19 9.07 -8.58
CA LYS A 68 22.20 9.82 -9.33
C LYS A 68 22.02 11.33 -9.22
N ALA A 69 20.77 11.82 -9.32
CA ALA A 69 20.46 13.24 -9.19
C ALA A 69 20.81 13.77 -7.78
N VAL A 70 20.48 12.99 -6.75
CA VAL A 70 20.83 13.31 -5.35
C VAL A 70 22.35 13.35 -5.13
N ILE A 71 23.09 12.35 -5.63
CA ILE A 71 24.57 12.31 -5.52
C ILE A 71 25.20 13.50 -6.22
N LYS A 72 24.70 13.88 -7.39
CA LYS A 72 25.16 15.04 -8.16
C LYS A 72 24.67 16.38 -7.60
N ARG A 73 23.77 16.37 -6.59
CA ARG A 73 23.06 17.53 -6.05
C ARG A 73 22.33 18.34 -7.11
N ASP A 74 21.85 17.66 -8.16
CA ASP A 74 21.14 18.29 -9.26
C ASP A 74 19.62 18.24 -8.99
N PHE A 75 19.15 19.19 -8.21
CA PHE A 75 17.73 19.32 -7.83
C PHE A 75 16.89 20.13 -8.83
N GLU A 76 17.46 20.57 -9.93
CA GLU A 76 16.73 21.24 -11.02
C GLU A 76 16.12 20.26 -12.01
N THR A 77 16.69 19.06 -12.14
CA THR A 77 16.17 17.97 -12.97
C THR A 77 14.83 17.44 -12.47
N GLU A 78 14.09 16.72 -13.32
CA GLU A 78 12.83 16.08 -12.94
C GLU A 78 13.04 15.05 -11.83
N GLU A 79 14.12 14.28 -11.91
CA GLU A 79 14.50 13.26 -10.95
C GLU A 79 14.94 13.87 -9.60
N GLY A 80 15.68 14.96 -9.64
CA GLY A 80 16.09 15.68 -8.42
C GLY A 80 14.89 16.32 -7.70
N LYS A 81 13.95 16.91 -8.44
CA LYS A 81 12.68 17.40 -7.89
C LYS A 81 11.85 16.27 -7.31
N LEU A 82 11.82 15.11 -7.99
CA LEU A 82 11.10 13.93 -7.51
C LEU A 82 11.68 13.41 -6.19
N ALA A 83 13.01 13.45 -6.01
CA ALA A 83 13.65 13.13 -4.74
C ALA A 83 13.16 14.03 -3.60
N LEU A 84 13.15 15.35 -3.83
CA LEU A 84 12.62 16.31 -2.84
C LEU A 84 11.15 16.06 -2.53
N PHE A 85 10.35 15.75 -3.54
CA PHE A 85 8.93 15.45 -3.36
C PHE A 85 8.73 14.16 -2.54
N ILE A 86 9.54 13.11 -2.76
CA ILE A 86 9.47 11.88 -1.96
C ILE A 86 9.81 12.18 -0.49
N VAL A 87 10.85 12.98 -0.22
CA VAL A 87 11.19 13.37 1.15
C VAL A 87 10.05 14.13 1.81
N VAL A 88 9.54 15.19 1.17
CA VAL A 88 8.44 16.01 1.70
C VAL A 88 7.17 15.18 1.91
N GLY A 89 6.82 14.31 0.96
CA GLY A 89 5.66 13.44 1.06
C GLY A 89 5.79 12.32 2.11
N SER A 90 7.02 11.96 2.50
CA SER A 90 7.26 10.94 3.52
C SER A 90 7.17 11.49 4.94
N VAL A 91 7.35 12.81 5.15
CA VAL A 91 7.33 13.42 6.49
C VAL A 91 6.00 13.19 7.22
N PRO A 92 4.81 13.42 6.62
CA PRO A 92 3.54 13.23 7.32
C PRO A 92 3.36 11.80 7.86
N ILE A 93 3.61 10.79 7.02
CA ILE A 93 3.42 9.39 7.43
C ILE A 93 4.46 8.98 8.48
N ALA A 94 5.69 9.48 8.41
CA ALA A 94 6.71 9.20 9.40
C ALA A 94 6.32 9.75 10.78
N ILE A 95 5.86 11.00 10.84
CA ILE A 95 5.43 11.64 12.10
C ILE A 95 4.18 10.95 12.65
N ILE A 96 3.12 10.82 11.83
CA ILE A 96 1.83 10.28 12.28
C ILE A 96 1.97 8.80 12.64
N GLY A 97 2.69 8.01 11.83
CA GLY A 97 2.92 6.60 12.11
C GLY A 97 3.72 6.36 13.39
N PHE A 98 4.73 7.19 13.67
CA PHE A 98 5.51 7.07 14.90
C PHE A 98 4.72 7.49 16.14
N VAL A 99 4.03 8.65 16.08
CA VAL A 99 3.32 9.21 17.25
C VAL A 99 2.09 8.39 17.61
N PHE A 100 1.37 7.85 16.64
CA PHE A 100 0.10 7.15 16.85
C PHE A 100 0.18 5.64 16.59
N TYR A 101 1.38 5.06 16.68
CA TYR A 101 1.62 3.64 16.36
C TYR A 101 0.66 2.69 17.10
N ASP A 102 0.57 2.80 18.43
CA ASP A 102 -0.27 1.92 19.25
C ASP A 102 -1.76 2.10 18.96
N PHE A 103 -2.19 3.32 18.69
CA PHE A 103 -3.57 3.60 18.28
C PHE A 103 -3.91 2.88 16.97
N PHE A 104 -3.08 3.02 15.94
CA PHE A 104 -3.32 2.34 14.67
C PHE A 104 -3.25 0.82 14.80
N LYS A 105 -2.31 0.30 15.60
CA LYS A 105 -2.21 -1.13 15.88
C LYS A 105 -3.50 -1.69 16.49
N SER A 106 -4.18 -0.95 17.36
CA SER A 106 -5.45 -1.37 17.94
C SER A 106 -6.59 -1.49 16.92
N LEU A 107 -6.54 -0.76 15.81
CA LEU A 107 -7.57 -0.79 14.78
C LEU A 107 -7.55 -2.10 13.95
N PHE A 108 -6.42 -2.83 13.92
CA PHE A 108 -6.32 -4.10 13.21
C PHE A 108 -7.21 -5.19 13.80
N SER A 109 -7.61 -5.07 15.07
CA SER A 109 -8.55 -5.99 15.71
C SER A 109 -10.02 -5.58 15.53
N ASN A 110 -10.30 -4.43 14.90
CA ASN A 110 -11.66 -3.91 14.72
C ASN A 110 -12.14 -4.10 13.28
N LEU A 111 -12.83 -5.21 13.03
CA LEU A 111 -13.31 -5.58 11.69
C LEU A 111 -14.34 -4.56 11.14
N LEU A 112 -15.12 -3.90 12.01
CA LEU A 112 -16.04 -2.84 11.59
C LEU A 112 -15.28 -1.62 11.05
N ALA A 113 -14.21 -1.21 11.74
CA ALA A 113 -13.35 -0.12 11.26
C ALA A 113 -12.73 -0.46 9.90
N VAL A 114 -12.28 -1.70 9.71
CA VAL A 114 -11.76 -2.19 8.42
C VAL A 114 -12.81 -2.11 7.32
N GLY A 115 -14.04 -2.58 7.56
CA GLY A 115 -15.12 -2.54 6.57
C GLY A 115 -15.48 -1.11 6.14
N VAL A 116 -15.62 -0.19 7.11
CA VAL A 116 -15.88 1.23 6.84
C VAL A 116 -14.72 1.87 6.08
N ALA A 117 -13.48 1.56 6.44
CA ALA A 117 -12.28 2.08 5.79
C ALA A 117 -12.17 1.63 4.32
N ILE A 118 -12.54 0.38 4.01
CA ILE A 118 -12.61 -0.11 2.63
C ILE A 118 -13.67 0.65 1.83
N ILE A 119 -14.84 0.93 2.39
CA ILE A 119 -15.89 1.74 1.73
C ILE A 119 -15.39 3.16 1.44
N ILE A 120 -14.70 3.79 2.39
CA ILE A 120 -14.08 5.11 2.20
C ILE A 120 -13.06 5.07 1.07
N THR A 121 -12.20 4.05 1.04
CA THR A 121 -11.24 3.84 -0.06
C THR A 121 -11.95 3.82 -1.42
N GLY A 122 -13.00 3.00 -1.56
CA GLY A 122 -13.78 2.92 -2.79
C GLY A 122 -14.38 4.27 -3.19
N SER A 123 -14.93 5.01 -2.23
CA SER A 123 -15.54 6.32 -2.48
C SER A 123 -14.51 7.33 -3.00
N VAL A 124 -13.34 7.42 -2.40
CA VAL A 124 -12.26 8.32 -2.86
C VAL A 124 -11.79 7.95 -4.27
N ILE A 125 -11.62 6.66 -4.55
CA ILE A 125 -11.24 6.16 -5.89
C ILE A 125 -12.29 6.56 -6.93
N PHE A 126 -13.58 6.34 -6.63
CA PHE A 126 -14.68 6.65 -7.56
C PHE A 126 -14.71 8.12 -7.98
N PHE A 127 -14.55 9.02 -7.02
CA PHE A 127 -14.58 10.46 -7.32
C PHE A 127 -13.28 10.99 -7.95
N SER A 128 -12.16 10.28 -7.82
CA SER A 128 -10.87 10.73 -8.31
C SER A 128 -10.75 10.71 -9.84
N GLU A 129 -11.29 9.70 -10.50
CA GLU A 129 -11.11 9.52 -11.94
C GLU A 129 -11.84 10.58 -12.78
N LYS A 130 -12.91 11.17 -12.24
CA LYS A 130 -13.62 12.29 -12.90
C LYS A 130 -12.81 13.58 -12.97
N ARG A 131 -11.63 13.62 -12.36
CA ARG A 131 -10.78 14.80 -12.22
C ARG A 131 -9.45 14.70 -12.95
N ILE A 132 -9.28 13.70 -13.82
CA ILE A 132 -8.05 13.51 -14.60
C ILE A 132 -7.65 14.83 -15.28
N GLY A 133 -6.39 15.18 -15.18
CA GLY A 133 -5.81 16.41 -15.74
C GLY A 133 -4.40 16.15 -16.28
N ASN A 134 -3.72 17.22 -16.62
CA ASN A 134 -2.34 17.15 -17.14
C ASN A 134 -1.43 18.21 -16.47
N ARG A 135 -1.71 18.53 -15.20
CA ARG A 135 -0.94 19.50 -14.45
C ARG A 135 0.39 18.90 -13.98
N LYS A 136 1.44 19.71 -14.00
CA LYS A 136 2.72 19.33 -13.37
C LYS A 136 2.56 19.28 -11.85
N MET A 137 3.22 18.33 -11.24
CA MET A 137 3.29 18.16 -9.78
C MET A 137 4.17 19.26 -9.16
N GLY A 138 3.76 19.77 -8.00
CA GLY A 138 4.53 20.70 -7.18
C GLY A 138 4.69 20.20 -5.75
N ILE A 139 5.43 20.96 -4.93
CA ILE A 139 5.73 20.59 -3.54
C ILE A 139 4.49 20.47 -2.66
N LEU A 140 3.49 21.34 -2.89
CA LEU A 140 2.21 21.26 -2.18
C LEU A 140 1.45 19.98 -2.50
N ASP A 141 1.55 19.50 -3.74
CA ASP A 141 0.93 18.23 -4.11
C ASP A 141 1.59 17.05 -3.41
N SER A 142 2.92 17.09 -3.32
CA SER A 142 3.69 16.11 -2.56
C SER A 142 3.25 16.03 -1.10
N LEU A 143 3.12 17.18 -0.44
CA LEU A 143 2.67 17.25 0.95
C LEU A 143 1.24 16.71 1.10
N LEU A 144 0.32 17.09 0.21
CA LEU A 144 -1.09 16.63 0.25
C LEU A 144 -1.20 15.12 -0.01
N ILE A 145 -0.44 14.57 -0.96
CA ILE A 145 -0.39 13.13 -1.19
C ILE A 145 0.25 12.42 0.02
N GLY A 146 1.27 13.03 0.63
CA GLY A 146 1.90 12.52 1.85
C GLY A 146 0.96 12.50 3.06
N LEU A 147 0.15 13.55 3.26
CA LEU A 147 -0.90 13.57 4.28
C LEU A 147 -1.97 12.51 4.00
N ALA A 148 -2.38 12.37 2.75
CA ALA A 148 -3.29 11.32 2.34
C ALA A 148 -2.68 9.92 2.57
N GLN A 149 -1.38 9.72 2.31
CA GLN A 149 -0.67 8.49 2.64
C GLN A 149 -0.65 8.20 4.15
N ALA A 150 -0.51 9.22 5.00
CA ALA A 150 -0.53 9.01 6.45
C ALA A 150 -1.86 8.43 6.96
N VAL A 151 -2.98 8.78 6.33
CA VAL A 151 -4.30 8.20 6.66
C VAL A 151 -4.35 6.69 6.32
N THR A 152 -3.50 6.22 5.40
CA THR A 152 -3.50 4.81 4.98
C THR A 152 -2.87 3.85 5.98
N ILE A 153 -2.38 4.33 7.12
CA ILE A 153 -1.99 3.50 8.26
C ILE A 153 -3.22 2.80 8.85
N ILE A 154 -4.42 3.39 8.72
CA ILE A 154 -5.68 2.78 9.12
C ILE A 154 -5.93 1.52 8.28
N PRO A 155 -6.09 0.33 8.91
CA PRO A 155 -6.37 -0.89 8.16
C PRO A 155 -7.70 -0.78 7.41
N GLY A 156 -7.71 -1.20 6.15
CA GLY A 156 -8.87 -0.99 5.26
C GLY A 156 -8.72 0.22 4.33
N ILE A 157 -7.89 1.21 4.67
CA ILE A 157 -7.54 2.29 3.75
C ILE A 157 -6.42 1.82 2.81
N SER A 158 -6.68 1.83 1.51
CA SER A 158 -5.67 1.44 0.52
C SER A 158 -4.66 2.54 0.27
N ARG A 159 -3.37 2.26 0.50
CA ARG A 159 -2.28 3.20 0.24
C ARG A 159 -2.21 3.57 -1.25
N SER A 160 -2.08 2.57 -2.13
CA SER A 160 -2.05 2.78 -3.58
C SER A 160 -3.31 3.49 -4.08
N GLY A 161 -4.48 3.10 -3.56
CA GLY A 161 -5.77 3.72 -3.88
C GLY A 161 -5.80 5.21 -3.54
N ILE A 162 -5.49 5.56 -2.31
CA ILE A 162 -5.60 6.95 -1.81
C ILE A 162 -4.53 7.86 -2.41
N THR A 163 -3.27 7.40 -2.52
CA THR A 163 -2.19 8.25 -3.04
C THR A 163 -2.37 8.55 -4.54
N VAL A 164 -2.72 7.53 -5.35
CA VAL A 164 -3.03 7.73 -6.77
C VAL A 164 -4.28 8.62 -6.92
N ALA A 165 -5.36 8.31 -6.18
CA ALA A 165 -6.59 9.10 -6.22
C ALA A 165 -6.35 10.57 -5.86
N THR A 166 -5.56 10.85 -4.83
CA THR A 166 -5.21 12.23 -4.44
C THR A 166 -4.44 12.94 -5.56
N GLY A 167 -3.50 12.26 -6.22
CA GLY A 167 -2.80 12.81 -7.39
C GLY A 167 -3.76 13.16 -8.53
N LEU A 168 -4.72 12.29 -8.84
CA LEU A 168 -5.74 12.53 -9.87
C LEU A 168 -6.69 13.69 -9.48
N LEU A 169 -7.15 13.74 -8.23
CA LEU A 169 -7.96 14.85 -7.70
C LEU A 169 -7.24 16.20 -7.79
N ARG A 170 -5.91 16.19 -7.65
CA ARG A 170 -5.06 17.36 -7.88
C ARG A 170 -4.83 17.67 -9.36
N LYS A 171 -5.47 16.95 -10.27
CA LYS A 171 -5.34 17.08 -11.74
C LYS A 171 -3.90 16.88 -12.24
N ILE A 172 -3.10 16.11 -11.52
CA ILE A 172 -1.77 15.69 -11.96
C ILE A 172 -1.95 14.65 -13.08
N ASP A 173 -1.02 14.66 -14.06
CA ASP A 173 -0.98 13.63 -15.10
C ASP A 173 -0.99 12.23 -14.47
N LYS A 174 -1.82 11.33 -15.01
CA LYS A 174 -2.05 10.00 -14.45
C LYS A 174 -0.77 9.16 -14.35
N THR A 175 0.12 9.28 -15.33
CA THR A 175 1.39 8.56 -15.32
C THR A 175 2.31 9.07 -14.20
N LYS A 176 2.35 10.41 -14.01
CA LYS A 176 3.14 11.04 -12.96
C LYS A 176 2.56 10.77 -11.58
N ALA A 177 1.23 10.84 -11.42
CA ALA A 177 0.55 10.50 -10.17
C ALA A 177 0.82 9.04 -9.77
N PHE A 178 0.70 8.11 -10.70
CA PHE A 178 1.02 6.69 -10.51
C PHE A 178 2.49 6.51 -10.12
N ARG A 179 3.44 7.01 -10.95
CA ARG A 179 4.88 6.92 -10.71
C ARG A 179 5.25 7.45 -9.33
N TYR A 180 4.78 8.64 -8.98
CA TYR A 180 5.07 9.26 -7.69
C TYR A 180 4.50 8.45 -6.52
N SER A 181 3.25 8.02 -6.58
CA SER A 181 2.60 7.24 -5.52
C SER A 181 3.37 5.96 -5.19
N PHE A 182 3.85 5.24 -6.20
CA PHE A 182 4.63 4.01 -6.00
C PHE A 182 6.05 4.27 -5.50
N LEU A 183 6.71 5.31 -5.98
CA LEU A 183 8.02 5.70 -5.45
C LEU A 183 7.92 6.21 -4.00
N LEU A 184 6.87 6.95 -3.67
CA LEU A 184 6.59 7.41 -2.30
C LEU A 184 6.28 6.24 -1.34
N SER A 185 5.74 5.12 -1.86
CA SER A 185 5.47 3.94 -1.05
C SER A 185 6.76 3.26 -0.53
N VAL A 186 7.88 3.39 -1.23
CA VAL A 186 9.14 2.71 -0.86
C VAL A 186 9.62 3.10 0.54
N PRO A 187 9.86 4.38 0.86
CA PRO A 187 10.26 4.76 2.21
C PRO A 187 9.18 4.45 3.25
N ALA A 188 7.89 4.52 2.89
CA ALA A 188 6.80 4.20 3.81
C ALA A 188 6.77 2.72 4.19
N VAL A 189 6.92 1.79 3.22
CA VAL A 189 6.97 0.34 3.49
C VAL A 189 8.22 -0.01 4.27
N ILE A 190 9.38 0.55 3.92
CA ILE A 190 10.61 0.34 4.69
C ILE A 190 10.42 0.79 6.13
N GLY A 191 9.84 1.98 6.34
CA GLY A 191 9.57 2.52 7.67
C GLY A 191 8.61 1.64 8.48
N ALA A 192 7.51 1.17 7.86
CA ALA A 192 6.58 0.25 8.50
C ALA A 192 7.25 -1.08 8.87
N THR A 193 8.00 -1.69 7.95
CA THR A 193 8.77 -2.92 8.19
C THR A 193 9.75 -2.77 9.36
N VAL A 194 10.46 -1.63 9.45
CA VAL A 194 11.37 -1.35 10.56
C VAL A 194 10.61 -1.17 11.89
N MET A 195 9.46 -0.49 11.87
CA MET A 195 8.63 -0.32 13.07
C MET A 195 8.08 -1.65 13.57
N GLU A 196 7.51 -2.47 12.69
CA GLU A 196 6.97 -3.80 13.01
C GLU A 196 8.07 -4.77 13.47
N SER A 197 9.28 -4.63 12.93
CA SER A 197 10.42 -5.47 13.35
C SER A 197 10.81 -5.32 14.81
N ARG A 198 10.42 -4.25 15.49
CA ARG A 198 10.66 -4.05 16.94
C ARG A 198 9.87 -5.02 17.80
N ASP A 199 8.69 -5.44 17.29
CA ASP A 199 7.78 -6.36 18.00
C ASP A 199 8.07 -7.83 17.63
N LEU A 200 9.12 -8.10 16.84
CA LEU A 200 9.46 -9.44 16.42
C LEU A 200 10.03 -10.25 17.57
N VAL A 201 9.33 -11.33 17.93
CA VAL A 201 9.87 -12.39 18.80
C VAL A 201 10.39 -13.51 17.91
N LEU A 202 11.72 -13.62 17.84
CA LEU A 202 12.36 -14.71 17.10
C LEU A 202 12.24 -15.99 17.93
N GLY A 203 11.24 -16.83 17.60
CA GLY A 203 11.07 -18.17 18.11
C GLY A 203 11.58 -19.22 17.11
N ASN A 204 11.44 -20.51 17.45
CA ASN A 204 11.67 -21.60 16.50
C ASN A 204 10.59 -21.57 15.41
N MET A 205 10.91 -20.97 14.26
CA MET A 205 10.01 -20.87 13.11
C MET A 205 10.46 -21.83 12.02
N ASP A 206 9.49 -22.49 11.40
CA ASP A 206 9.75 -23.17 10.13
C ASP A 206 9.96 -22.11 9.04
N MET A 207 11.14 -22.12 8.44
CA MET A 207 11.52 -21.16 7.41
C MET A 207 10.88 -21.47 6.05
N ALA A 208 10.38 -22.69 5.84
CA ALA A 208 9.80 -23.09 4.55
C ALA A 208 8.53 -22.29 4.21
N PRO A 209 7.53 -22.12 5.10
CA PRO A 209 6.39 -21.24 4.87
C PRO A 209 6.80 -19.76 4.66
N VAL A 210 7.83 -19.30 5.35
CA VAL A 210 8.33 -17.91 5.25
C VAL A 210 8.90 -17.64 3.86
N PHE A 211 9.80 -18.50 3.36
CA PHE A 211 10.37 -18.37 2.03
C PHE A 211 9.32 -18.54 0.93
N LEU A 212 8.41 -19.49 1.09
CA LEU A 212 7.29 -19.68 0.16
C LEU A 212 6.43 -18.42 0.10
N GLY A 213 6.05 -17.88 1.26
CA GLY A 213 5.24 -16.67 1.37
C GLY A 213 5.89 -15.48 0.68
N ALA A 214 7.16 -15.19 0.97
CA ALA A 214 7.92 -14.11 0.34
C ALA A 214 7.96 -14.27 -1.19
N THR A 215 8.25 -15.47 -1.67
CA THR A 215 8.39 -15.74 -3.11
C THR A 215 7.05 -15.59 -3.83
N ILE A 216 5.99 -16.15 -3.28
CA ILE A 216 4.66 -16.09 -3.90
C ILE A 216 4.12 -14.67 -3.86
N SER A 217 4.23 -13.95 -2.73
CA SER A 217 3.78 -12.55 -2.65
C SER A 217 4.54 -11.65 -3.64
N MET A 218 5.82 -11.90 -3.87
CA MET A 218 6.61 -11.21 -4.88
C MET A 218 6.12 -11.50 -6.31
N ILE A 219 5.92 -12.77 -6.68
CA ILE A 219 5.49 -13.15 -8.04
C ILE A 219 4.10 -12.60 -8.33
N VAL A 220 3.15 -12.83 -7.43
CA VAL A 220 1.77 -12.36 -7.57
C VAL A 220 1.72 -10.83 -7.53
N GLY A 221 2.49 -10.20 -6.64
CA GLY A 221 2.61 -8.76 -6.55
C GLY A 221 3.14 -8.11 -7.83
N TYR A 222 4.10 -8.75 -8.52
CA TYR A 222 4.58 -8.25 -9.80
C TYR A 222 3.49 -8.21 -10.86
N VAL A 223 2.70 -9.28 -10.97
CA VAL A 223 1.57 -9.35 -11.91
C VAL A 223 0.52 -8.31 -11.56
N SER A 224 0.17 -8.20 -10.27
CA SER A 224 -0.80 -7.22 -9.75
C SER A 224 -0.41 -5.79 -10.06
N LEU A 225 0.86 -5.41 -9.81
CA LEU A 225 1.36 -4.06 -10.07
C LEU A 225 1.29 -3.72 -11.57
N LYS A 226 1.67 -4.65 -12.44
CA LYS A 226 1.58 -4.46 -13.90
C LYS A 226 0.15 -4.34 -14.37
N LEU A 227 -0.77 -5.14 -13.81
CA LEU A 227 -2.18 -5.08 -14.12
C LEU A 227 -2.79 -3.74 -13.65
N LEU A 228 -2.49 -3.30 -12.43
CA LEU A 228 -2.94 -2.00 -11.94
C LEU A 228 -2.45 -0.86 -12.83
N GLN A 229 -1.17 -0.87 -13.22
CA GLN A 229 -0.64 0.14 -14.13
C GLN A 229 -1.46 0.23 -15.42
N LYS A 230 -1.78 -0.93 -16.03
CA LYS A 230 -2.61 -0.98 -17.24
C LYS A 230 -4.02 -0.44 -17.00
N ILE A 231 -4.64 -0.76 -15.88
CA ILE A 231 -6.00 -0.32 -15.53
C ILE A 231 -6.05 1.20 -15.33
N VAL A 232 -5.09 1.78 -14.60
CA VAL A 232 -4.99 3.23 -14.37
C VAL A 232 -4.75 3.97 -15.69
N MET A 233 -3.84 3.47 -16.55
CA MET A 233 -3.57 4.10 -17.84
C MET A 233 -4.79 4.06 -18.77
N ASN A 234 -5.65 3.05 -18.64
CA ASN A 234 -6.89 2.92 -19.41
C ASN A 234 -8.10 3.62 -18.77
N GLU A 235 -7.91 4.43 -17.74
CA GLU A 235 -8.96 5.20 -17.07
C GLU A 235 -10.11 4.32 -16.51
N LYS A 236 -9.74 3.14 -16.00
CA LYS A 236 -10.66 2.18 -15.38
C LYS A 236 -10.43 2.02 -13.88
N PHE A 237 -9.81 3.03 -13.26
CA PHE A 237 -9.48 3.00 -11.84
C PHE A 237 -10.72 2.95 -10.95
N HIS A 238 -11.81 3.60 -11.37
CA HIS A 238 -13.10 3.59 -10.68
C HIS A 238 -13.70 2.18 -10.48
N LEU A 239 -13.31 1.18 -11.29
CA LEU A 239 -13.83 -0.18 -11.14
C LEU A 239 -13.51 -0.78 -9.77
N PHE A 240 -12.40 -0.39 -9.17
CA PHE A 240 -12.04 -0.83 -7.82
C PHE A 240 -12.97 -0.27 -6.74
N ALA A 241 -13.67 0.83 -7.00
CA ALA A 241 -14.64 1.37 -6.05
C ALA A 241 -15.80 0.40 -5.81
N TYR A 242 -16.31 -0.21 -6.88
CA TYR A 242 -17.40 -1.19 -6.76
C TYR A 242 -16.97 -2.41 -5.96
N TYR A 243 -15.74 -2.89 -6.19
CA TYR A 243 -15.17 -3.97 -5.40
C TYR A 243 -15.06 -3.58 -3.91
N CYS A 244 -14.49 -2.43 -3.60
CA CYS A 244 -14.34 -1.95 -2.22
C CYS A 244 -15.70 -1.80 -1.52
N TRP A 245 -16.71 -1.23 -2.19
CA TRP A 245 -18.05 -1.10 -1.63
C TRP A 245 -18.68 -2.47 -1.35
N THR A 246 -18.58 -3.41 -2.30
CA THR A 246 -19.11 -4.77 -2.12
C THR A 246 -18.46 -5.48 -0.94
N VAL A 247 -17.11 -5.47 -0.86
CA VAL A 247 -16.38 -6.11 0.23
C VAL A 247 -16.67 -5.43 1.56
N GLY A 248 -16.62 -4.09 1.62
CA GLY A 248 -16.87 -3.35 2.86
C GLY A 248 -18.27 -3.56 3.40
N ILE A 249 -19.30 -3.55 2.53
CA ILE A 249 -20.70 -3.84 2.91
C ILE A 249 -20.83 -5.30 3.40
N ALA A 250 -20.23 -6.25 2.68
CA ALA A 250 -20.26 -7.67 3.06
C ALA A 250 -19.68 -7.91 4.46
N ILE A 251 -18.57 -7.22 4.80
CA ILE A 251 -17.96 -7.30 6.14
C ILE A 251 -18.92 -6.75 7.20
N ILE A 252 -19.50 -5.57 6.97
CA ILE A 252 -20.40 -4.94 7.92
C ILE A 252 -21.63 -5.83 8.17
N LEU A 253 -22.20 -6.41 7.11
CA LEU A 253 -23.30 -7.35 7.23
C LEU A 253 -22.88 -8.60 8.00
N PHE A 254 -21.71 -9.18 7.69
CA PHE A 254 -21.21 -10.36 8.39
C PHE A 254 -21.12 -10.15 9.90
N ILE A 255 -20.61 -8.98 10.34
CA ILE A 255 -20.53 -8.63 11.77
C ILE A 255 -21.91 -8.44 12.40
N SER A 256 -22.89 -7.93 11.63
CA SER A 256 -24.24 -7.68 12.15
C SER A 256 -25.05 -8.96 12.39
N PHE A 257 -24.61 -10.09 11.86
CA PHE A 257 -25.24 -11.40 12.00
C PHE A 257 -24.47 -12.33 12.97
N GLN A 258 -23.38 -11.88 13.58
CA GLN A 258 -22.70 -12.54 14.69
C GLN A 258 -23.18 -12.02 16.05
#